data_4e1ae9958b3c2f12c82ae7f83a97bbfd
#
_entry.id   4e1ae9958b3c2f12c82ae7f83a97bbfd
#
_cell.length_a   1.000
_cell.length_b   1.000
_cell.length_c   1.000
_cell.angle_alpha   90.00
_cell.angle_beta   90.00
_cell.angle_gamma   90.00
#
_symmetry.space_group_name_H-M   'P 1'
#
loop_
_entity.id
_entity.type
_entity.pdbx_description
1 polymer ?
#
loop_
_entity_poly.entity_id
_entity_poly.type
_entity_poly.pdbx_seq_one_letter_code
_entity_poly.pdbx_strand_id
1 'polypeptide(L)'
;MFKNIYKDKKVLITGNTGFKGSWLSVWLLSLGAKVVGISKDIPTHPSMFEKLDLQSKIKHYTEDIRNLDAIKEIIDNEEPEFLFHLAAQPIVSTSYSDPIETISSNVMGTANVLEALKVLNKKCTAIIITSDKAYDNVEQIWGYKENDQMGGKDI
;
A
#
# COMPACT_ATOMS: atom_id res chain seq x y z
N MET A 1 20.80 -6.83 -8.15
CA MET A 1 19.68 -7.30 -7.33
C MET A 1 18.42 -7.21 -8.19
N PHE A 2 17.49 -8.17 -8.16
CA PHE A 2 16.25 -8.24 -8.97
C PHE A 2 16.44 -7.96 -10.47
N LYS A 3 17.60 -8.32 -11.03
CA LYS A 3 17.94 -8.07 -12.46
C LYS A 3 17.66 -6.62 -12.92
N ASN A 4 17.73 -5.64 -12.00
CA ASN A 4 17.48 -4.22 -12.23
C ASN A 4 16.05 -3.89 -12.74
N ILE A 5 15.03 -4.69 -12.40
CA ILE A 5 13.66 -4.49 -12.89
C ILE A 5 13.03 -3.17 -12.45
N TYR A 6 13.51 -2.58 -11.36
CA TYR A 6 13.01 -1.31 -10.82
C TYR A 6 13.80 -0.08 -11.28
N LYS A 7 14.98 -0.28 -11.90
CA LYS A 7 15.84 0.83 -12.31
C LYS A 7 15.13 1.72 -13.32
N ASP A 8 15.08 3.01 -13.02
CA ASP A 8 14.41 4.06 -13.82
C ASP A 8 12.88 3.90 -13.95
N LYS A 9 12.28 2.90 -13.28
CA LYS A 9 10.86 2.61 -13.30
C LYS A 9 10.10 3.47 -12.31
N LYS A 10 8.89 3.89 -12.68
CA LYS A 10 7.98 4.58 -11.77
C LYS A 10 7.24 3.57 -10.93
N VAL A 11 7.38 3.68 -9.61
CA VAL A 11 6.78 2.78 -8.62
C VAL A 11 5.91 3.60 -7.70
N LEU A 12 4.61 3.32 -7.69
CA LEU A 12 3.65 3.97 -6.80
C LEU A 12 3.42 3.11 -5.56
N ILE A 13 3.45 3.76 -4.38
CA ILE A 13 3.23 3.12 -3.08
C ILE A 13 2.10 3.83 -2.37
N THR A 14 1.01 3.15 -2.05
CA THR A 14 0.02 3.67 -1.11
C THR A 14 0.42 3.31 0.32
N GLY A 15 0.22 4.21 1.28
CA GLY A 15 0.66 4.01 2.66
C GLY A 15 2.18 4.20 2.86
N ASN A 16 2.81 5.01 2.01
CA ASN A 16 4.26 5.25 2.01
C ASN A 16 4.79 5.96 3.26
N THR A 17 3.95 6.63 4.03
CA THR A 17 4.33 7.29 5.29
C THR A 17 4.36 6.35 6.49
N GLY A 18 3.67 5.19 6.37
CA GLY A 18 3.68 4.15 7.39
C GLY A 18 5.02 3.42 7.48
N PHE A 19 5.19 2.59 8.51
CA PHE A 19 6.45 1.88 8.77
C PHE A 19 6.92 1.05 7.57
N LYS A 20 6.10 0.13 7.09
CA LYS A 20 6.46 -0.74 5.93
C LYS A 20 6.62 0.07 4.64
N GLY A 21 5.74 1.06 4.41
CA GLY A 21 5.80 1.90 3.22
C GLY A 21 7.06 2.75 3.14
N SER A 22 7.51 3.30 4.28
CA SER A 22 8.78 4.04 4.37
C SER A 22 9.99 3.15 4.10
N TRP A 23 10.05 1.93 4.67
CA TRP A 23 11.11 0.96 4.36
C TRP A 23 11.14 0.58 2.88
N LEU A 24 9.97 0.28 2.30
CA LEU A 24 9.87 -0.06 0.89
C LEU A 24 10.32 1.10 0.00
N SER A 25 9.95 2.34 0.35
CA SER A 25 10.38 3.54 -0.37
C SER A 25 11.90 3.67 -0.40
N VAL A 26 12.58 3.51 0.75
CA VAL A 26 14.05 3.54 0.83
C VAL A 26 14.66 2.44 -0.03
N TRP A 27 14.13 1.24 0.06
CA TRP A 27 14.66 0.12 -0.71
C TRP A 27 14.52 0.32 -2.21
N LEU A 28 13.36 0.73 -2.68
CA LEU A 28 13.11 1.00 -4.10
C LEU A 28 13.98 2.17 -4.63
N LEU A 29 14.18 3.24 -3.84
CA LEU A 29 15.13 4.29 -4.17
C LEU A 29 16.55 3.74 -4.33
N SER A 30 16.99 2.85 -3.44
CA SER A 30 18.31 2.19 -3.53
C SER A 30 18.46 1.29 -4.76
N LEU A 31 17.34 0.81 -5.31
CA LEU A 31 17.29 0.02 -6.55
C LEU A 31 17.15 0.89 -7.81
N GLY A 32 17.18 2.22 -7.65
CA GLY A 32 17.10 3.19 -8.75
C GLY A 32 15.69 3.44 -9.27
N ALA A 33 14.65 3.14 -8.49
CA ALA A 33 13.28 3.44 -8.86
C ALA A 33 12.95 4.93 -8.68
N LYS A 34 11.98 5.42 -9.47
CA LYS A 34 11.31 6.71 -9.27
C LYS A 34 10.07 6.47 -8.41
N VAL A 35 10.18 6.75 -7.12
CA VAL A 35 9.12 6.45 -6.16
C VAL A 35 8.10 7.57 -6.10
N VAL A 36 6.81 7.20 -6.17
CA VAL A 36 5.65 8.05 -5.93
C VAL A 36 4.89 7.49 -4.74
N GLY A 37 4.53 8.33 -3.78
CA GLY A 37 3.80 7.92 -2.58
C GLY A 37 2.43 8.57 -2.49
N ILE A 38 1.46 7.82 -1.97
CA ILE A 38 0.12 8.31 -1.59
C ILE A 38 -0.16 7.89 -0.15
N SER A 39 -0.45 8.86 0.73
CA SER A 39 -0.91 8.59 2.09
C SER A 39 -1.76 9.75 2.60
N LYS A 40 -2.77 9.47 3.41
CA LYS A 40 -3.65 10.50 3.95
C LYS A 40 -2.97 11.37 5.02
N ASP A 41 -2.03 10.79 5.76
CA ASP A 41 -1.36 11.44 6.90
C ASP A 41 0.00 10.78 7.21
N ILE A 42 0.68 11.27 8.24
CA ILE A 42 1.85 10.63 8.86
C ILE A 42 1.37 10.03 10.19
N PRO A 43 1.31 8.69 10.32
CA PRO A 43 0.59 8.04 11.43
C PRO A 43 1.27 8.16 12.80
N THR A 44 2.55 8.49 12.85
CA THR A 44 3.33 8.60 14.11
C THR A 44 4.35 9.73 14.06
N HIS A 45 4.61 10.36 15.21
CA HIS A 45 5.66 11.36 15.38
C HIS A 45 6.53 10.98 16.60
N PRO A 46 7.86 10.77 16.45
CA PRO A 46 8.60 10.78 15.17
C PRO A 46 8.25 9.60 14.28
N SER A 47 8.31 9.79 12.97
CA SER A 47 8.13 8.74 11.96
C SER A 47 9.44 8.46 11.21
N MET A 48 9.55 7.27 10.63
CA MET A 48 10.66 6.95 9.74
C MET A 48 10.62 7.82 8.47
N PHE A 49 9.43 8.14 7.96
CA PHE A 49 9.22 9.01 6.81
C PHE A 49 9.88 10.38 7.02
N GLU A 50 9.67 11.00 8.18
CA GLU A 50 10.27 12.28 8.54
C GLU A 50 11.77 12.18 8.83
N LYS A 51 12.19 11.18 9.63
CA LYS A 51 13.60 11.02 10.02
C LYS A 51 14.54 10.78 8.85
N LEU A 52 14.06 10.15 7.80
CA LEU A 52 14.82 9.90 6.58
C LEU A 52 14.60 10.98 5.50
N ASP A 53 13.81 12.00 5.80
CA ASP A 53 13.44 13.06 4.85
C ASP A 53 12.97 12.49 3.51
N LEU A 54 12.04 11.53 3.58
CA LEU A 54 11.54 10.86 2.38
C LEU A 54 10.71 11.82 1.51
N GLN A 55 10.08 12.81 2.10
CA GLN A 55 9.31 13.82 1.36
C GLN A 55 10.16 14.59 0.34
N SER A 56 11.44 14.80 0.61
CA SER A 56 12.36 15.44 -0.35
C SER A 56 12.88 14.49 -1.43
N LYS A 57 12.76 13.17 -1.23
CA LYS A 57 13.34 12.13 -2.07
C LYS A 57 12.37 11.44 -3.02
N ILE A 58 11.06 11.57 -2.74
CA ILE A 58 10.00 10.96 -3.53
C ILE A 58 8.94 12.00 -3.90
N LYS A 59 8.20 11.77 -4.96
CA LYS A 59 6.99 12.55 -5.22
C LYS A 59 5.89 12.05 -4.27
N HIS A 60 5.37 12.91 -3.41
CA HIS A 60 4.38 12.53 -2.39
C HIS A 60 3.08 13.28 -2.59
N TYR A 61 1.97 12.53 -2.55
CA TYR A 61 0.61 13.03 -2.55
C TYR A 61 -0.03 12.77 -1.17
N THR A 62 -0.56 13.82 -0.56
CA THR A 62 -1.38 13.69 0.65
C THR A 62 -2.81 13.48 0.20
N GLU A 63 -3.27 12.23 0.15
CA GLU A 63 -4.60 11.88 -0.32
C GLU A 63 -5.09 10.57 0.33
N ASP A 64 -6.42 10.48 0.51
CA ASP A 64 -7.08 9.29 1.04
C ASP A 64 -7.47 8.34 -0.09
N ILE A 65 -7.12 7.06 0.03
CA ILE A 65 -7.48 6.03 -0.95
C ILE A 65 -8.99 5.83 -1.13
N ARG A 66 -9.81 6.37 -0.22
CA ARG A 66 -11.27 6.38 -0.34
C ARG A 66 -11.78 7.41 -1.35
N ASN A 67 -10.96 8.37 -1.74
CA ASN A 67 -11.28 9.34 -2.77
C ASN A 67 -10.92 8.79 -4.17
N LEU A 68 -11.86 8.04 -4.76
CA LEU A 68 -11.64 7.36 -6.03
C LEU A 68 -11.19 8.31 -7.15
N ASP A 69 -11.79 9.49 -7.24
CA ASP A 69 -11.51 10.43 -8.34
C ASP A 69 -10.08 10.97 -8.24
N ALA A 70 -9.64 11.34 -7.03
CA ALA A 70 -8.26 11.78 -6.81
C ALA A 70 -7.24 10.65 -7.07
N ILE A 71 -7.56 9.41 -6.67
CA ILE A 71 -6.67 8.26 -6.95
C ILE A 71 -6.58 7.97 -8.45
N LYS A 72 -7.69 8.07 -9.20
CA LYS A 72 -7.68 7.97 -10.67
C LYS A 72 -6.80 9.04 -11.31
N GLU A 73 -6.97 10.29 -10.89
CA GLU A 73 -6.18 11.41 -11.40
C GLU A 73 -4.67 11.21 -11.14
N ILE A 74 -4.31 10.80 -9.92
CA ILE A 74 -2.90 10.54 -9.57
C ILE A 74 -2.34 9.39 -10.41
N ILE A 75 -3.05 8.28 -10.53
CA ILE A 75 -2.60 7.11 -11.30
C ILE A 75 -2.47 7.43 -12.79
N ASP A 76 -3.39 8.19 -13.36
CA ASP A 76 -3.35 8.62 -14.76
C ASP A 76 -2.16 9.56 -15.02
N ASN A 77 -1.98 10.56 -14.15
CA ASN A 77 -0.86 11.51 -14.26
C ASN A 77 0.51 10.84 -14.06
N GLU A 78 0.60 9.88 -13.15
CA GLU A 78 1.86 9.22 -12.84
C GLU A 78 2.17 8.03 -13.72
N GLU A 79 1.16 7.36 -14.25
CA GLU A 79 1.32 6.18 -15.09
C GLU A 79 2.35 5.18 -14.52
N PRO A 80 2.19 4.65 -13.30
CA PRO A 80 3.17 3.75 -12.69
C PRO A 80 3.31 2.43 -13.45
N GLU A 81 4.52 1.89 -13.46
CA GLU A 81 4.81 0.55 -14.00
C GLU A 81 4.65 -0.54 -12.93
N PHE A 82 4.78 -0.14 -11.66
CA PHE A 82 4.53 -0.97 -10.48
C PHE A 82 3.69 -0.20 -9.48
N LEU A 83 2.78 -0.90 -8.83
CA LEU A 83 2.00 -0.37 -7.70
C LEU A 83 2.11 -1.32 -6.52
N PHE A 84 2.47 -0.80 -5.36
CA PHE A 84 2.42 -1.51 -4.08
C PHE A 84 1.34 -0.86 -3.20
N HIS A 85 0.28 -1.61 -2.93
CA HIS A 85 -0.81 -1.12 -2.08
C HIS A 85 -0.59 -1.61 -0.65
N LEU A 86 -0.17 -0.67 0.23
CA LEU A 86 0.07 -0.91 1.65
C LEU A 86 -0.83 -0.05 2.55
N ALA A 87 -1.57 0.91 1.98
CA ALA A 87 -2.49 1.74 2.75
C ALA A 87 -3.61 0.88 3.34
N ALA A 88 -3.74 0.92 4.65
CA ALA A 88 -4.78 0.22 5.39
C ALA A 88 -4.93 0.84 6.79
N GLN A 89 -6.06 0.58 7.44
CA GLN A 89 -6.22 0.69 8.88
C GLN A 89 -5.76 -0.66 9.49
N PRO A 90 -4.53 -0.73 10.11
CA PRO A 90 -3.93 -2.02 10.49
C PRO A 90 -4.16 -2.40 11.96
N ILE A 91 -4.77 -1.51 12.76
CA ILE A 91 -4.88 -1.66 14.21
C ILE A 91 -6.13 -2.46 14.56
N VAL A 92 -5.93 -3.66 15.11
CA VAL A 92 -7.04 -4.58 15.47
C VAL A 92 -8.00 -3.95 16.49
N SER A 93 -7.50 -3.26 17.52
CA SER A 93 -8.37 -2.59 18.49
C SER A 93 -9.26 -1.52 17.85
N THR A 94 -8.78 -0.84 16.81
CA THR A 94 -9.57 0.13 16.06
C THR A 94 -10.67 -0.55 15.26
N SER A 95 -10.45 -1.77 14.72
CA SER A 95 -11.50 -2.47 13.99
C SER A 95 -12.71 -2.82 14.87
N TYR A 96 -12.49 -3.04 16.15
CA TYR A 96 -13.58 -3.26 17.12
C TYR A 96 -14.27 -1.96 17.56
N SER A 97 -13.51 -0.87 17.74
CA SER A 97 -14.08 0.41 18.19
C SER A 97 -14.68 1.22 17.05
N ASP A 98 -14.14 1.10 15.84
CA ASP A 98 -14.60 1.78 14.61
C ASP A 98 -14.53 0.84 13.40
N PRO A 99 -15.49 -0.11 13.30
CA PRO A 99 -15.53 -1.04 12.18
C PRO A 99 -15.80 -0.35 10.83
N ILE A 100 -16.53 0.76 10.83
CA ILE A 100 -16.84 1.50 9.59
C ILE A 100 -15.58 2.13 9.00
N GLU A 101 -14.73 2.76 9.82
CA GLU A 101 -13.44 3.27 9.36
C GLU A 101 -12.58 2.13 8.79
N THR A 102 -12.55 0.99 9.47
CA THR A 102 -11.77 -0.18 9.05
C THR A 102 -12.26 -0.74 7.71
N ILE A 103 -13.56 -0.95 7.55
CA ILE A 103 -14.15 -1.46 6.30
C ILE A 103 -13.98 -0.44 5.17
N SER A 104 -14.27 0.83 5.43
CA SER A 104 -14.16 1.87 4.40
C SER A 104 -12.70 2.04 3.93
N SER A 105 -11.73 1.99 4.83
CA SER A 105 -10.31 2.08 4.46
C SER A 105 -9.83 0.81 3.76
N ASN A 106 -10.07 -0.36 4.35
CA ASN A 106 -9.43 -1.60 3.89
C ASN A 106 -10.15 -2.23 2.70
N VAL A 107 -11.49 -2.22 2.69
CA VAL A 107 -12.28 -2.82 1.61
C VAL A 107 -12.50 -1.80 0.50
N MET A 108 -13.14 -0.66 0.81
CA MET A 108 -13.47 0.32 -0.21
C MET A 108 -12.22 1.03 -0.76
N GLY A 109 -11.25 1.36 0.11
CA GLY A 109 -9.98 1.93 -0.33
C GLY A 109 -9.22 1.02 -1.29
N THR A 110 -9.14 -0.29 -0.99
CA THR A 110 -8.53 -1.27 -1.90
C THR A 110 -9.30 -1.39 -3.21
N ALA A 111 -10.64 -1.44 -3.15
CA ALA A 111 -11.49 -1.47 -4.34
C ALA A 111 -11.26 -0.22 -5.22
N ASN A 112 -11.15 0.96 -4.62
CA ASN A 112 -10.87 2.20 -5.33
C ASN A 112 -9.51 2.19 -6.03
N VAL A 113 -8.47 1.70 -5.36
CA VAL A 113 -7.13 1.58 -5.95
C VAL A 113 -7.16 0.63 -7.15
N LEU A 114 -7.83 -0.51 -7.04
CA LEU A 114 -7.99 -1.46 -8.14
C LEU A 114 -8.81 -0.88 -9.30
N GLU A 115 -9.89 -0.16 -8.99
CA GLU A 115 -10.73 0.52 -9.99
C GLU A 115 -9.94 1.63 -10.71
N ALA A 116 -9.13 2.38 -9.96
CA ALA A 116 -8.32 3.45 -10.53
C ALA A 116 -7.25 2.94 -11.51
N LEU A 117 -6.74 1.71 -11.35
CA LEU A 117 -5.80 1.12 -12.32
C LEU A 117 -6.38 0.96 -13.73
N LYS A 118 -7.72 0.98 -13.88
CA LYS A 118 -8.37 0.86 -15.20
C LYS A 118 -8.15 2.07 -16.11
N VAL A 119 -7.72 3.22 -15.58
CA VAL A 119 -7.40 4.40 -16.40
C VAL A 119 -6.13 4.20 -17.22
N LEU A 120 -5.26 3.27 -16.79
CA LEU A 120 -3.97 3.05 -17.44
C LEU A 120 -4.12 2.39 -18.81
N ASN A 121 -3.50 2.98 -19.82
CA ASN A 121 -3.40 2.42 -21.16
C ASN A 121 -2.19 1.50 -21.35
N LYS A 122 -1.40 1.31 -20.31
CA LYS A 122 -0.20 0.46 -20.31
C LYS A 122 -0.20 -0.53 -19.15
N LYS A 123 0.64 -1.56 -19.26
CA LYS A 123 0.76 -2.59 -18.23
C LYS A 123 1.34 -1.99 -16.94
N CYS A 124 0.64 -2.22 -15.83
CA CYS A 124 1.12 -2.00 -14.48
C CYS A 124 1.08 -3.32 -13.70
N THR A 125 2.14 -3.62 -12.97
CA THR A 125 2.16 -4.76 -12.05
C THR A 125 1.75 -4.28 -10.67
N ALA A 126 0.57 -4.68 -10.22
CA ALA A 126 0.05 -4.31 -8.91
C ALA A 126 0.26 -5.43 -7.89
N ILE A 127 0.80 -5.09 -6.72
CA ILE A 127 0.98 -5.95 -5.57
C ILE A 127 0.10 -5.41 -4.45
N ILE A 128 -0.91 -6.17 -4.07
CA ILE A 128 -1.85 -5.81 -3.01
C ILE A 128 -1.42 -6.54 -1.74
N ILE A 129 -1.02 -5.78 -0.73
CA ILE A 129 -0.61 -6.35 0.57
C ILE A 129 -1.86 -6.60 1.39
N THR A 130 -2.07 -7.84 1.76
CA THR A 130 -3.17 -8.30 2.60
C THR A 130 -2.67 -8.63 4.01
N SER A 131 -3.41 -9.45 4.74
CA SER A 131 -3.12 -9.86 6.11
C SER A 131 -3.06 -11.39 6.22
N ASP A 132 -2.23 -11.90 7.12
CA ASP A 132 -2.23 -13.29 7.58
C ASP A 132 -3.58 -13.73 8.15
N LYS A 133 -4.36 -12.78 8.64
CA LYS A 133 -5.72 -13.01 9.17
C LYS A 133 -6.74 -13.40 8.10
N ALA A 134 -6.35 -13.41 6.84
CA ALA A 134 -7.17 -13.98 5.77
C ALA A 134 -7.34 -15.51 5.90
N TYR A 135 -6.44 -16.19 6.60
CA TYR A 135 -6.50 -17.63 6.83
C TYR A 135 -7.15 -17.99 8.18
N ASP A 136 -7.85 -19.12 8.24
CA ASP A 136 -8.27 -19.70 9.51
C ASP A 136 -7.02 -20.15 10.28
N ASN A 137 -6.76 -19.51 11.43
CA ASN A 137 -5.57 -19.80 12.22
C ASN A 137 -5.75 -21.09 13.00
N VAL A 138 -5.20 -22.16 12.49
CA VAL A 138 -5.16 -23.50 13.12
C VAL A 138 -3.86 -23.78 13.88
N GLU A 139 -3.03 -22.73 14.09
CA GLU A 139 -1.76 -22.79 14.84
C GLU A 139 -0.79 -23.88 14.36
N GLN A 140 -0.75 -24.12 13.04
CA GLN A 140 0.16 -25.07 12.43
C GLN A 140 1.62 -24.54 12.47
N ILE A 141 2.59 -25.48 12.48
CA ILE A 141 4.01 -25.16 12.61
C ILE A 141 4.69 -24.68 11.30
N TRP A 142 4.02 -24.82 10.18
CA TRP A 142 4.49 -24.38 8.85
C TRP A 142 3.62 -23.23 8.33
N GLY A 143 4.14 -22.49 7.35
CA GLY A 143 3.43 -21.37 6.75
C GLY A 143 2.16 -21.80 5.99
N TYR A 144 1.16 -20.90 5.95
CA TYR A 144 -0.06 -21.08 5.17
C TYR A 144 0.24 -21.03 3.67
N LYS A 145 -0.59 -21.71 2.88
CA LYS A 145 -0.51 -21.79 1.42
C LYS A 145 -1.81 -21.30 0.81
N GLU A 146 -1.79 -21.05 -0.50
CA GLU A 146 -2.92 -20.49 -1.23
C GLU A 146 -4.20 -21.34 -1.20
N ASN A 147 -4.06 -22.64 -0.94
CA ASN A 147 -5.18 -23.59 -0.86
C ASN A 147 -5.62 -23.91 0.58
N ASP A 148 -5.01 -23.28 1.58
CA ASP A 148 -5.45 -23.43 2.97
C ASP A 148 -6.77 -22.69 3.20
N GLN A 149 -7.51 -23.12 4.22
CA GLN A 149 -8.84 -22.58 4.51
C GLN A 149 -8.77 -21.09 4.84
N MET A 150 -9.66 -20.34 4.18
CA MET A 150 -9.88 -18.93 4.51
C MET A 150 -10.77 -18.81 5.73
N GLY A 151 -10.50 -17.83 6.58
CA GLY A 151 -11.30 -17.57 7.77
C GLY A 151 -10.61 -16.53 8.65
N GLY A 152 -11.38 -15.86 9.49
CA GLY A 152 -10.87 -14.85 10.43
C GLY A 152 -11.75 -14.77 11.66
N LYS A 153 -11.17 -14.39 12.79
CA LYS A 153 -11.87 -14.15 14.06
C LYS A 153 -12.03 -12.66 14.35
N ASP A 154 -11.40 -11.80 13.56
CA ASP A 154 -11.48 -10.35 13.68
C ASP A 154 -12.61 -9.77 12.79
N ILE A 155 -13.03 -8.56 13.11
CA ILE A 155 -14.01 -7.78 12.33
C ILE A 155 -13.32 -7.18 11.10
#